data_14a45ee3868f80e276840de319aa2af1
#
_entry.id   14a45ee3868f80e276840de319aa2af1
#
_cell.length_a   1.000
_cell.length_b   1.000
_cell.length_c   1.000
_cell.angle_alpha   90.00
_cell.angle_beta   90.00
_cell.angle_gamma   90.00
#
_symmetry.space_group_name_H-M   'P 1'
#
loop_
_entity.id
_entity.type
_entity.pdbx_description
1 polymer ?
#
loop_
_entity_poly.entity_id
_entity_poly.type
_entity_poly.pdbx_seq_one_letter_code
_entity_poly.pdbx_strand_id
1 'polypeptide(L)'
;MCIKQLNLDQKRITILGFSQGASLSLYCGLTLPKRFHAIVALSGVITKKYFSDEFDRNHINDLKVFMGFGKQDPIIPITLAQQVKQDLISLGLKPNYNEYDAEHTISNDCLNDFLIWLKELPH
;
A
#
# COMPACT_ATOMS: atom_id res chain seq x y z
N MET A 1 -12.84 -11.83 12.92
CA MET A 1 -11.60 -11.21 12.43
C MET A 1 -10.51 -11.22 13.49
N CYS A 2 -9.32 -11.53 13.08
CA CYS A 2 -8.14 -11.71 13.93
C CYS A 2 -7.89 -10.57 14.93
N ILE A 3 -8.08 -9.33 14.49
CA ILE A 3 -7.83 -8.12 15.30
C ILE A 3 -8.65 -8.15 16.59
N LYS A 4 -9.94 -8.47 16.49
CA LYS A 4 -10.81 -8.53 17.66
C LYS A 4 -10.48 -9.71 18.57
N GLN A 5 -10.14 -10.85 17.96
CA GLN A 5 -9.82 -12.08 18.70
C GLN A 5 -8.53 -11.94 19.50
N LEU A 6 -7.54 -11.24 18.94
CA LEU A 6 -6.23 -11.07 19.57
C LEU A 6 -6.11 -9.77 20.38
N ASN A 7 -7.17 -8.94 20.40
CA ASN A 7 -7.19 -7.67 21.12
C ASN A 7 -6.03 -6.76 20.72
N LEU A 8 -5.72 -6.70 19.42
CA LEU A 8 -4.61 -5.90 18.91
C LEU A 8 -4.97 -4.42 18.80
N ASP A 9 -3.97 -3.56 19.01
CA ASP A 9 -4.11 -2.12 18.82
C ASP A 9 -4.18 -1.84 17.30
N GLN A 10 -5.34 -1.39 16.82
CA GLN A 10 -5.59 -1.09 15.41
C GLN A 10 -4.62 -0.04 14.86
N LYS A 11 -4.22 0.93 15.67
CA LYS A 11 -3.31 2.01 15.27
C LYS A 11 -1.87 1.54 15.04
N ARG A 12 -1.56 0.30 15.39
CA ARG A 12 -0.24 -0.29 15.22
C ARG A 12 -0.19 -1.39 14.18
N ILE A 13 -1.31 -1.67 13.53
CA ILE A 13 -1.38 -2.75 12.55
C ILE A 13 -1.00 -2.22 11.18
N THR A 14 0.01 -2.84 10.57
CA THR A 14 0.42 -2.59 9.20
C THR A 14 0.19 -3.83 8.37
N ILE A 15 -0.40 -3.65 7.19
CA ILE A 15 -0.50 -4.72 6.19
C ILE A 15 0.67 -4.57 5.23
N LEU A 16 1.38 -5.66 4.96
CA LEU A 16 2.40 -5.71 3.93
C LEU A 16 2.03 -6.77 2.91
N GLY A 17 2.11 -6.44 1.64
CA GLY A 17 1.83 -7.37 0.57
C GLY A 17 2.74 -7.19 -0.62
N PHE A 18 3.00 -8.29 -1.32
CA PHE A 18 3.79 -8.34 -2.55
C PHE A 18 2.93 -8.88 -3.68
N SER A 19 2.99 -8.25 -4.86
CA SER A 19 2.27 -8.68 -6.06
C SER A 19 0.75 -8.71 -5.81
N GLN A 20 0.09 -9.86 -5.92
CA GLN A 20 -1.34 -9.99 -5.60
C GLN A 20 -1.63 -9.62 -4.15
N GLY A 21 -0.70 -9.93 -3.24
CA GLY A 21 -0.81 -9.55 -1.84
C GLY A 21 -0.84 -8.04 -1.64
N ALA A 22 -0.10 -7.30 -2.46
CA ALA A 22 -0.14 -5.83 -2.44
C ALA A 22 -1.51 -5.30 -2.87
N SER A 23 -2.08 -5.89 -3.92
CA SER A 23 -3.42 -5.51 -4.40
C SER A 23 -4.48 -5.76 -3.35
N LEU A 24 -4.43 -6.93 -2.69
CA LEU A 24 -5.34 -7.26 -1.59
C LEU A 24 -5.14 -6.34 -0.39
N SER A 25 -3.91 -6.01 -0.05
CA SER A 25 -3.60 -5.10 1.05
C SER A 25 -4.19 -3.71 0.82
N LEU A 26 -4.06 -3.20 -0.40
CA LEU A 26 -4.67 -1.93 -0.77
C LEU A 26 -6.19 -1.99 -0.68
N TYR A 27 -6.80 -3.05 -1.22
CA TYR A 27 -8.25 -3.22 -1.16
C TYR A 27 -8.75 -3.27 0.28
N CYS A 28 -8.11 -4.07 1.13
CA CYS A 28 -8.48 -4.19 2.54
C CYS A 28 -8.33 -2.87 3.28
N GLY A 29 -7.21 -2.18 3.08
CA GLY A 29 -6.96 -0.91 3.74
C GLY A 29 -7.93 0.19 3.31
N LEU A 30 -8.27 0.24 2.02
CA LEU A 30 -9.22 1.23 1.51
C LEU A 30 -10.65 0.95 1.96
N THR A 31 -10.98 -0.32 2.17
CA THR A 31 -12.30 -0.73 2.66
C THR A 31 -12.43 -0.52 4.17
N LEU A 32 -11.35 -0.77 4.93
CA LEU A 32 -11.34 -0.71 6.39
C LEU A 32 -10.19 0.17 6.90
N PRO A 33 -10.11 1.44 6.51
CA PRO A 33 -8.93 2.27 6.83
C PRO A 33 -8.76 2.52 8.33
N LYS A 34 -9.84 2.47 9.10
CA LYS A 34 -9.75 2.62 10.55
C LYS A 34 -9.10 1.44 11.26
N ARG A 35 -8.99 0.30 10.58
CA ARG A 35 -8.43 -0.94 11.14
C ARG A 35 -6.92 -1.01 11.01
N PHE A 36 -6.32 -0.12 10.21
CA PHE A 36 -4.92 -0.21 9.87
C PHE A 36 -4.26 1.14 10.03
N HIS A 37 -3.01 1.12 10.49
CA HIS A 37 -2.18 2.30 10.57
C HIS A 37 -1.53 2.58 9.21
N ALA A 38 -1.04 1.52 8.56
CA ALA A 38 -0.26 1.66 7.34
C ALA A 38 -0.39 0.44 6.42
N ILE A 39 -0.09 0.67 5.15
CA ILE A 39 0.02 -0.37 4.13
C ILE A 39 1.40 -0.25 3.49
N VAL A 40 2.09 -1.39 3.31
CA VAL A 40 3.27 -1.50 2.46
C VAL A 40 2.88 -2.36 1.26
N ALA A 41 2.72 -1.72 0.10
CA ALA A 41 2.28 -2.37 -1.13
C ALA A 41 3.44 -2.44 -2.13
N LEU A 42 3.95 -3.65 -2.36
CA LEU A 42 5.14 -3.87 -3.17
C LEU A 42 4.78 -4.64 -4.44
N SER A 43 5.15 -4.08 -5.59
CA SER A 43 5.00 -4.70 -6.91
C SER A 43 3.57 -5.18 -7.21
N GLY A 44 2.58 -4.44 -6.75
CA GLY A 44 1.18 -4.72 -7.00
C GLY A 44 0.35 -3.45 -7.00
N VAL A 45 -0.77 -3.51 -7.68
CA VAL A 45 -1.62 -2.33 -7.94
C VAL A 45 -3.08 -2.66 -7.72
N ILE A 46 -3.87 -1.62 -7.49
CA ILE A 46 -5.32 -1.66 -7.62
C ILE A 46 -5.70 -0.58 -8.62
N THR A 47 -6.30 -0.97 -9.74
CA THR A 47 -6.66 -0.01 -10.77
C THR A 47 -8.02 0.59 -10.49
N LYS A 48 -8.27 1.77 -11.06
CA LYS A 48 -9.47 2.55 -10.81
C LYS A 48 -10.76 1.79 -11.12
N LYS A 49 -10.75 0.88 -12.11
CA LYS A 49 -11.93 0.08 -12.43
C LYS A 49 -12.36 -0.87 -11.31
N TYR A 50 -11.45 -1.18 -10.37
CA TYR A 50 -11.74 -2.02 -9.20
C TYR A 50 -12.05 -1.21 -7.96
N PHE A 51 -12.11 0.12 -8.07
CA PHE A 51 -12.51 0.94 -6.95
C PHE A 51 -13.96 0.64 -6.60
N SER A 52 -14.19 0.46 -5.31
CA SER A 52 -15.46 -0.02 -4.79
C SER A 52 -16.20 1.10 -4.07
N ASP A 53 -17.54 1.05 -4.10
CA ASP A 53 -18.38 1.89 -3.25
C ASP A 53 -18.21 1.52 -1.76
N GLU A 54 -17.63 0.34 -1.48
CA GLU A 54 -17.33 -0.09 -0.11
C GLU A 54 -16.11 0.61 0.48
N PHE A 55 -15.32 1.32 -0.33
CA PHE A 55 -14.19 2.10 0.19
C PHE A 55 -14.70 3.18 1.13
N ASP A 56 -14.07 3.26 2.30
CA ASP A 56 -14.41 4.25 3.32
C ASP A 56 -13.71 5.59 3.02
N ARG A 57 -14.29 6.34 2.10
CA ARG A 57 -13.67 7.57 1.56
C ARG A 57 -13.53 8.68 2.62
N ASN A 58 -14.25 8.58 3.72
CA ASN A 58 -14.18 9.58 4.78
C ASN A 58 -12.97 9.38 5.71
N HIS A 59 -12.36 8.19 5.69
CA HIS A 59 -11.28 7.83 6.61
C HIS A 59 -9.99 7.40 5.91
N ILE A 60 -9.99 7.36 4.58
CA ILE A 60 -8.83 6.93 3.78
C ILE A 60 -7.63 7.84 4.00
N ASN A 61 -7.85 9.15 4.16
CA ASN A 61 -6.77 10.12 4.25
C ASN A 61 -5.87 9.97 5.48
N ASP A 62 -6.31 9.23 6.50
CA ASP A 62 -5.48 8.94 7.68
C ASP A 62 -4.58 7.72 7.48
N LEU A 63 -4.84 6.94 6.45
CA LEU A 63 -4.08 5.73 6.15
C LEU A 63 -2.75 6.08 5.51
N LYS A 64 -1.66 5.53 6.04
CA LYS A 64 -0.30 5.72 5.50
C LYS A 64 0.00 4.60 4.52
N VAL A 65 0.52 4.95 3.34
CA VAL A 65 0.80 3.97 2.29
C VAL A 65 2.22 4.16 1.76
N PHE A 66 2.98 3.07 1.76
CA PHE A 66 4.26 2.95 1.06
C PHE A 66 4.06 2.09 -0.18
N MET A 67 4.57 2.55 -1.31
CA MET A 67 4.53 1.81 -2.58
C MET A 67 5.94 1.65 -3.12
N GLY A 68 6.27 0.44 -3.54
CA GLY A 68 7.56 0.15 -4.16
C GLY A 68 7.40 -0.67 -5.44
N PHE A 69 8.08 -0.27 -6.51
CA PHE A 69 7.97 -0.91 -7.82
C PHE A 69 9.34 -1.01 -8.48
N GLY A 70 9.57 -2.10 -9.20
CA GLY A 70 10.74 -2.26 -10.06
C GLY A 70 10.52 -1.59 -11.42
N LYS A 71 11.49 -0.78 -11.87
CA LYS A 71 11.40 -0.12 -13.16
C LYS A 71 11.44 -1.10 -14.32
N GLN A 72 12.07 -2.26 -14.12
CA GLN A 72 12.21 -3.31 -15.14
C GLN A 72 11.24 -4.47 -14.92
N ASP A 73 10.19 -4.27 -14.09
CA ASP A 73 9.20 -5.30 -13.81
C ASP A 73 8.43 -5.63 -15.09
N PRO A 74 8.48 -6.91 -15.58
CA PRO A 74 7.75 -7.29 -16.79
C PRO A 74 6.27 -7.56 -16.55
N ILE A 75 5.84 -7.69 -15.29
CA ILE A 75 4.47 -8.01 -14.93
C ILE A 75 3.67 -6.74 -14.64
N ILE A 76 4.26 -5.81 -13.87
CA ILE A 76 3.64 -4.53 -13.56
C ILE A 76 4.43 -3.43 -14.27
N PRO A 77 3.95 -2.96 -15.43
CA PRO A 77 4.63 -1.86 -16.13
C PRO A 77 4.72 -0.63 -15.25
N ILE A 78 5.86 0.04 -15.27
CA ILE A 78 6.08 1.21 -14.41
C ILE A 78 5.06 2.34 -14.70
N THR A 79 4.63 2.44 -15.95
CA THR A 79 3.60 3.42 -16.32
C THR A 79 2.27 3.15 -15.62
N LEU A 80 1.92 1.87 -15.43
CA LEU A 80 0.74 1.50 -14.67
C LEU A 80 0.89 1.87 -13.19
N ALA A 81 2.06 1.59 -12.61
CA ALA A 81 2.35 1.96 -11.22
C ALA A 81 2.21 3.47 -11.00
N GLN A 82 2.73 4.26 -11.93
CA GLN A 82 2.64 5.73 -11.88
C GLN A 82 1.18 6.19 -11.98
N GLN A 83 0.38 5.55 -12.83
CA GLN A 83 -1.05 5.87 -12.96
C GLN A 83 -1.79 5.55 -11.67
N VAL A 84 -1.52 4.40 -11.07
CA VAL A 84 -2.17 4.00 -9.82
C VAL A 84 -1.81 4.96 -8.68
N LYS A 85 -0.56 5.43 -8.64
CA LYS A 85 -0.16 6.48 -7.70
C LYS A 85 -1.11 7.69 -7.81
N GLN A 86 -1.36 8.16 -9.02
CA GLN A 86 -2.24 9.31 -9.24
C GLN A 86 -3.69 8.99 -8.85
N ASP A 87 -4.16 7.78 -9.15
CA ASP A 87 -5.50 7.35 -8.77
C ASP A 87 -5.68 7.33 -7.25
N LEU A 88 -4.68 6.87 -6.50
CA LEU A 88 -4.73 6.88 -5.04
C LEU A 88 -4.68 8.31 -4.48
N ILE A 89 -3.91 9.19 -5.09
CA ILE A 89 -3.90 10.61 -4.71
C ILE A 89 -5.30 11.21 -4.89
N SER A 90 -5.99 10.86 -5.96
CA SER A 90 -7.35 11.35 -6.22
C SER A 90 -8.36 10.87 -5.17
N LEU A 91 -8.09 9.76 -4.48
CA LEU A 91 -8.89 9.28 -3.36
C LEU A 91 -8.61 10.01 -2.04
N GLY A 92 -7.57 10.83 -1.99
CA GLY A 92 -7.18 11.55 -0.77
C GLY A 92 -5.98 10.97 -0.05
N LEU A 93 -5.36 9.93 -0.59
CA LEU A 93 -4.13 9.36 -0.04
C LEU A 93 -2.92 10.21 -0.40
N LYS A 94 -1.86 10.07 0.39
CA LYS A 94 -0.55 10.68 0.13
C LYS A 94 0.50 9.56 0.11
N PRO A 95 0.52 8.72 -0.94
CA PRO A 95 1.41 7.58 -0.96
C PRO A 95 2.87 7.99 -1.02
N ASN A 96 3.70 7.29 -0.25
CA ASN A 96 5.16 7.34 -0.39
C ASN A 96 5.52 6.37 -1.52
N TYR A 97 5.65 6.90 -2.73
CA TYR A 97 5.83 6.13 -3.94
C TYR A 97 7.30 6.06 -4.32
N ASN A 98 7.80 4.86 -4.61
CA ASN A 98 9.21 4.63 -4.89
C ASN A 98 9.40 3.69 -6.07
N GLU A 99 10.40 3.99 -6.92
CA GLU A 99 10.81 3.15 -8.03
C GLU A 99 12.24 2.68 -7.80
N TYR A 100 12.51 1.43 -8.15
CA TYR A 100 13.80 0.79 -7.91
C TYR A 100 14.33 0.17 -9.19
N ASP A 101 15.65 0.03 -9.28
CA ASP A 101 16.31 -0.66 -10.37
C ASP A 101 16.20 -2.17 -10.12
N ALA A 102 15.04 -2.73 -10.44
CA ALA A 102 14.69 -4.12 -10.15
C ALA A 102 13.59 -4.60 -11.09
N GLU A 103 13.46 -5.91 -11.21
CA GLU A 103 12.35 -6.56 -11.90
C GLU A 103 11.18 -6.79 -10.93
N HIS A 104 10.45 -7.90 -11.04
CA HIS A 104 9.31 -8.24 -10.18
C HIS A 104 9.79 -8.89 -8.89
N THR A 105 10.44 -8.11 -8.05
CA THR A 105 11.05 -8.57 -6.81
C THR A 105 11.18 -7.41 -5.83
N ILE A 106 11.43 -7.74 -4.56
CA ILE A 106 11.74 -6.75 -3.54
C ILE A 106 13.26 -6.61 -3.48
N SER A 107 13.77 -5.47 -3.95
CA SER A 107 15.21 -5.20 -3.88
C SER A 107 15.65 -4.89 -2.45
N ASN A 108 16.94 -5.00 -2.19
CA ASN A 108 17.49 -4.60 -0.89
C ASN A 108 17.24 -3.13 -0.58
N ASP A 109 17.32 -2.26 -1.59
CA ASP A 109 17.03 -0.83 -1.42
C ASP A 109 15.57 -0.61 -1.02
N CYS A 110 14.65 -1.33 -1.66
CA CYS A 110 13.22 -1.26 -1.32
C CYS A 110 12.98 -1.73 0.11
N LEU A 111 13.58 -2.86 0.50
CA LEU A 111 13.47 -3.40 1.85
C LEU A 111 13.94 -2.38 2.88
N ASN A 112 15.12 -1.81 2.67
CA ASN A 112 15.68 -0.81 3.58
C ASN A 112 14.77 0.41 3.68
N ASP A 113 14.27 0.90 2.55
CA ASP A 113 13.43 2.09 2.50
C ASP A 113 12.13 1.91 3.27
N PHE A 114 11.40 0.79 3.07
CA PHE A 114 10.14 0.64 3.78
C PHE A 114 10.32 0.34 5.26
N LEU A 115 11.44 -0.31 5.65
CA LEU A 115 11.75 -0.51 7.07
C LEU A 115 12.02 0.83 7.78
N ILE A 116 12.77 1.74 7.14
CA ILE A 116 13.02 3.08 7.66
C ILE A 116 11.69 3.84 7.75
N TRP A 117 10.88 3.77 6.69
CA TRP A 117 9.57 4.43 6.63
C TRP A 117 8.65 3.97 7.78
N LEU A 118 8.61 2.66 8.05
CA LEU A 118 7.81 2.11 9.15
C LEU A 118 8.29 2.63 10.51
N LYS A 119 9.61 2.73 10.71
CA LYS A 119 10.16 3.25 11.96
C LYS A 119 9.85 4.72 12.19
N GLU A 120 9.71 5.49 11.12
CA GLU A 120 9.46 6.93 11.20
C GLU A 120 7.98 7.27 11.30
N LEU A 121 7.08 6.30 11.14
CA LEU A 121 5.66 6.56 11.27
C LEU A 121 5.30 6.96 12.70
N PRO A 122 4.49 8.00 12.88
CA PRO A 122 3.97 8.35 14.22
C PRO A 122 3.03 7.26 14.73
N HIS A 123 3.11 6.97 16.00
CA HIS A 123 2.28 5.94 16.64
C HIS A 123 1.31 6.53 17.65
#